data_fc7ff7085e198c12b817c2c0d6308424
#
_entry.id   fc7ff7085e198c12b817c2c0d6308424
#
_cell.length_a   1.000
_cell.length_b   1.000
_cell.length_c   1.000
_cell.angle_alpha   90.00
_cell.angle_beta   90.00
_cell.angle_gamma   90.00
#
_symmetry.space_group_name_H-M   'P 1'
#
loop_
_entity.id
_entity.type
_entity.pdbx_description
1 polymer ?
#
loop_
_entity_poly.entity_id
_entity_poly.type
_entity_poly.pdbx_seq_one_letter_code
_entity_poly.pdbx_strand_id
1 'polypeptide(L)'
;MARVRFLLKKALSRHKVTCRKPAMLHRPDAFDARCPTRQVLDRIGDKWAVLVLILLERETLRFNALRRRIENISQKMLSQTLKSLERDGLITRRAFPTVPVTVEYSLTPLGRTLAGTVAALTQWAEAHIGEVEEAQRRYDRGETAA
;
A
#
# COMPACT_ATOMS: atom_id res chain seq x y z
N MET A 1 -27.17 52.75 -22.96
CA MET A 1 -27.35 51.94 -21.74
C MET A 1 -27.15 50.45 -22.05
N ALA A 2 -25.93 50.03 -22.41
CA ALA A 2 -25.63 48.63 -22.78
C ALA A 2 -24.24 48.16 -22.34
N ARG A 3 -23.72 48.70 -21.23
CA ARG A 3 -22.34 48.35 -20.77
C ARG A 3 -22.24 47.76 -19.37
N VAL A 4 -23.33 47.47 -18.67
CA VAL A 4 -23.30 46.94 -17.29
C VAL A 4 -23.64 45.45 -17.22
N ARG A 5 -24.06 44.81 -18.32
CA ARG A 5 -24.48 43.39 -18.31
C ARG A 5 -23.35 42.37 -18.58
N PHE A 6 -22.13 42.82 -18.81
CA PHE A 6 -21.02 41.90 -19.22
C PHE A 6 -20.06 41.50 -18.08
N LEU A 7 -20.14 42.12 -16.92
CA LEU A 7 -19.23 41.88 -15.80
C LEU A 7 -19.74 40.92 -14.72
N LEU A 8 -21.03 40.51 -14.78
CA LEU A 8 -21.57 39.57 -13.79
C LEU A 8 -21.51 38.08 -14.18
N LYS A 9 -20.98 37.74 -15.35
CA LYS A 9 -20.89 36.34 -15.82
C LYS A 9 -19.54 35.64 -15.55
N LYS A 10 -18.59 36.31 -14.91
CA LYS A 10 -17.24 35.75 -14.68
C LYS A 10 -16.93 35.33 -13.24
N ALA A 11 -17.90 35.45 -12.31
CA ALA A 11 -17.70 35.14 -10.89
C ALA A 11 -18.35 33.82 -10.43
N LEU A 12 -18.88 33.00 -11.36
CA LEU A 12 -19.44 31.68 -11.04
C LEU A 12 -18.54 30.56 -11.57
N SER A 13 -17.21 30.68 -11.36
CA SER A 13 -16.27 29.60 -11.61
C SER A 13 -16.20 28.69 -10.39
N ARG A 14 -17.06 27.66 -10.41
CA ARG A 14 -16.76 26.30 -10.00
C ARG A 14 -15.93 26.12 -8.71
N HIS A 15 -16.48 26.47 -7.57
CA HIS A 15 -16.18 25.67 -6.40
C HIS A 15 -16.94 24.33 -6.58
N LYS A 16 -16.22 23.33 -7.07
CA LYS A 16 -16.63 21.94 -6.86
C LYS A 16 -16.60 21.73 -5.34
N VAL A 17 -17.72 21.98 -4.70
CA VAL A 17 -17.98 21.45 -3.37
C VAL A 17 -17.99 19.92 -3.57
N THR A 18 -16.84 19.31 -3.37
CA THR A 18 -16.78 17.87 -3.15
C THR A 18 -17.58 17.64 -1.88
N CYS A 19 -18.83 17.25 -2.08
CA CYS A 19 -19.68 16.74 -1.02
C CYS A 19 -18.93 15.56 -0.40
N ARG A 20 -18.15 15.82 0.66
CA ARG A 20 -17.72 14.78 1.57
C ARG A 20 -19.01 14.22 2.13
N LYS A 21 -19.43 13.08 1.59
CA LYS A 21 -20.46 12.27 2.24
C LYS A 21 -20.05 12.15 3.70
N PRO A 22 -20.95 12.47 4.66
CA PRO A 22 -20.67 12.23 6.06
C PRO A 22 -20.25 10.77 6.17
N ALA A 23 -19.18 10.51 6.93
CA ALA A 23 -18.74 9.16 7.23
C ALA A 23 -19.95 8.48 7.89
N MET A 24 -20.75 7.77 7.10
CA MET A 24 -21.71 6.82 7.61
C MET A 24 -20.92 5.95 8.59
N LEU A 25 -21.46 5.75 9.78
CA LEU A 25 -21.03 4.76 10.77
C LEU A 25 -21.16 3.36 10.15
N HIS A 26 -20.43 3.12 9.09
CA HIS A 26 -20.33 1.81 8.47
C HIS A 26 -19.30 1.06 9.30
N ARG A 27 -19.74 0.08 10.06
CA ARG A 27 -18.81 -0.85 10.70
C ARG A 27 -17.91 -1.42 9.61
N PRO A 28 -16.58 -1.36 9.76
CA PRO A 28 -15.69 -1.95 8.78
C PRO A 28 -16.05 -3.42 8.57
N ASP A 29 -16.41 -3.78 7.34
CA ASP A 29 -16.78 -5.14 6.95
C ASP A 29 -16.01 -5.50 5.68
N ALA A 30 -15.08 -6.45 5.79
CA ALA A 30 -14.28 -6.93 4.68
C ALA A 30 -15.10 -7.67 3.62
N PHE A 31 -16.29 -8.16 3.95
CA PHE A 31 -17.17 -8.85 3.00
C PHE A 31 -18.03 -7.89 2.16
N ASP A 32 -18.23 -6.64 2.58
CA ASP A 32 -18.86 -5.63 1.72
C ASP A 32 -17.87 -5.17 0.65
N ALA A 33 -18.22 -5.39 -0.62
CA ALA A 33 -17.41 -4.99 -1.77
C ALA A 33 -17.08 -3.48 -1.82
N ARG A 34 -17.90 -2.66 -1.19
CA ARG A 34 -17.73 -1.20 -1.14
C ARG A 34 -16.91 -0.73 0.07
N CYS A 35 -16.58 -1.64 0.99
CA CYS A 35 -15.86 -1.29 2.21
C CYS A 35 -14.38 -0.99 1.92
N PRO A 36 -13.84 0.15 2.38
CA PRO A 36 -12.43 0.49 2.21
C PRO A 36 -11.45 -0.53 2.84
N THR A 37 -11.91 -1.37 3.79
CA THR A 37 -11.13 -2.44 4.40
C THR A 37 -10.50 -3.38 3.36
N ARG A 38 -11.19 -3.62 2.24
CA ARG A 38 -10.65 -4.43 1.14
C ARG A 38 -9.38 -3.86 0.52
N GLN A 39 -9.27 -2.53 0.46
CA GLN A 39 -8.04 -1.89 -0.05
C GLN A 39 -6.82 -2.20 0.83
N VAL A 40 -7.03 -2.34 2.14
CA VAL A 40 -5.96 -2.76 3.06
C VAL A 40 -5.61 -4.22 2.85
N LEU A 41 -6.61 -5.08 2.66
CA LEU A 41 -6.38 -6.51 2.35
C LEU A 41 -5.63 -6.68 1.03
N ASP A 42 -5.92 -5.87 0.01
CA ASP A 42 -5.18 -5.86 -1.25
C ASP A 42 -3.70 -5.52 -1.05
N ARG A 43 -3.37 -4.63 -0.09
CA ARG A 43 -1.97 -4.33 0.27
C ARG A 43 -1.29 -5.51 0.94
N ILE A 44 -2.00 -6.24 1.80
CA ILE A 44 -1.47 -7.44 2.46
C ILE A 44 -1.32 -8.60 1.45
N GLY A 45 -2.17 -8.64 0.43
CA GLY A 45 -2.08 -9.61 -0.67
C GLY A 45 -0.97 -9.29 -1.70
N ASP A 46 -0.46 -8.07 -1.72
CA ASP A 46 0.65 -7.70 -2.59
C ASP A 46 2.00 -8.07 -1.94
N LYS A 47 2.66 -9.11 -2.46
CA LYS A 47 3.96 -9.57 -1.95
C LYS A 47 5.01 -8.45 -1.85
N TRP A 48 4.99 -7.48 -2.77
CA TRP A 48 5.97 -6.39 -2.79
C TRP A 48 5.73 -5.42 -1.63
N ALA A 49 4.47 -5.11 -1.33
CA ALA A 49 4.10 -4.29 -0.19
C ALA A 49 4.52 -4.97 1.13
N VAL A 50 4.25 -6.25 1.28
CA VAL A 50 4.65 -7.06 2.46
C VAL A 50 6.16 -7.00 2.65
N LEU A 51 6.96 -7.28 1.61
CA LEU A 51 8.42 -7.27 1.68
C LEU A 51 9.00 -5.89 2.02
N VAL A 52 8.43 -4.82 1.45
CA VAL A 52 8.83 -3.43 1.77
C VAL A 52 8.53 -3.11 3.23
N LEU A 53 7.34 -3.46 3.75
CA LEU A 53 6.96 -3.20 5.15
C LEU A 53 7.89 -3.91 6.13
N ILE A 54 8.23 -5.17 5.87
CA ILE A 54 9.16 -5.96 6.71
C ILE A 54 10.56 -5.35 6.74
N LEU A 55 11.07 -4.90 5.59
CA LEU A 55 12.39 -4.25 5.54
C LEU A 55 12.40 -2.92 6.29
N LEU A 56 11.35 -2.11 6.13
CA LEU A 56 11.22 -0.81 6.78
C LEU A 56 10.89 -0.90 8.28
N GLU A 57 10.44 -2.06 8.77
CA GLU A 57 10.26 -2.32 10.20
C GLU A 57 11.62 -2.29 10.93
N ARG A 58 12.66 -2.77 10.27
CA ARG A 58 14.01 -2.88 10.84
C ARG A 58 14.77 -1.56 10.80
N GLU A 59 14.65 -0.82 9.71
CA GLU A 59 15.42 0.42 9.48
C GLU A 59 14.81 1.31 8.40
N THR A 60 15.17 2.59 8.43
CA THR A 60 14.89 3.54 7.34
C THR A 60 15.79 3.22 6.14
N LEU A 61 15.21 3.11 4.96
CA LEU A 61 15.93 2.71 3.75
C LEU A 61 15.73 3.66 2.59
N ARG A 62 16.76 3.75 1.74
CA ARG A 62 16.70 4.46 0.47
C ARG A 62 16.18 3.56 -0.64
N PHE A 63 15.68 4.18 -1.71
CA PHE A 63 15.12 3.45 -2.86
C PHE A 63 16.05 2.34 -3.38
N ASN A 64 17.31 2.66 -3.63
CA ASN A 64 18.27 1.69 -4.16
C ASN A 64 18.61 0.58 -3.15
N ALA A 65 18.54 0.85 -1.84
CA ALA A 65 18.73 -0.16 -0.80
C ALA A 65 17.56 -1.14 -0.78
N LEU A 66 16.32 -0.66 -0.85
CA LEU A 66 15.13 -1.49 -0.99
C LEU A 66 15.22 -2.38 -2.23
N ARG A 67 15.56 -1.78 -3.39
CA ARG A 67 15.68 -2.51 -4.65
C ARG A 67 16.73 -3.63 -4.62
N ARG A 68 17.85 -3.44 -3.93
CA ARG A 68 18.88 -4.47 -3.81
C ARG A 68 18.51 -5.61 -2.88
N ARG A 69 17.69 -5.33 -1.85
CA ARG A 69 17.30 -6.35 -0.86
C ARG A 69 16.08 -7.17 -1.29
N ILE A 70 15.26 -6.63 -2.19
CA ILE A 70 14.10 -7.35 -2.72
C ILE A 70 14.47 -7.88 -4.10
N GLU A 71 14.79 -9.17 -4.17
CA GLU A 71 15.13 -9.81 -5.42
C GLU A 71 13.98 -9.76 -6.43
N ASN A 72 14.34 -9.59 -7.70
CA ASN A 72 13.41 -9.60 -8.84
C ASN A 72 12.34 -8.47 -8.85
N ILE A 73 12.45 -7.45 -7.97
CA ILE A 73 11.58 -6.30 -8.07
C ILE A 73 12.08 -5.32 -9.16
N SER A 74 11.21 -4.97 -10.09
CA SER A 74 11.53 -3.91 -11.06
C SER A 74 11.47 -2.52 -10.42
N GLN A 75 12.21 -1.56 -10.98
CA GLN A 75 12.17 -0.17 -10.54
C GLN A 75 10.74 0.41 -10.59
N LYS A 76 9.99 0.05 -11.64
CA LYS A 76 8.59 0.46 -11.82
C LYS A 76 7.70 -0.08 -10.70
N MET A 77 7.81 -1.38 -10.41
CA MET A 77 7.02 -2.03 -9.35
C MET A 77 7.34 -1.43 -7.98
N LEU A 78 8.62 -1.28 -7.63
CA LEU A 78 9.01 -0.67 -6.35
C LEU A 78 8.47 0.76 -6.22
N SER A 79 8.58 1.56 -7.28
CA SER A 79 8.05 2.94 -7.29
C SER A 79 6.53 2.97 -7.08
N GLN A 80 5.79 2.05 -7.71
CA GLN A 80 4.34 1.95 -7.55
C GLN A 80 3.95 1.50 -6.15
N THR A 81 4.62 0.48 -5.62
CA THR A 81 4.41 -0.03 -4.26
C THR A 81 4.66 1.06 -3.21
N LEU A 82 5.77 1.78 -3.31
CA LEU A 82 6.09 2.87 -2.38
C LEU A 82 5.06 3.99 -2.44
N LYS A 83 4.62 4.41 -3.64
CA LYS A 83 3.55 5.41 -3.79
C LYS A 83 2.23 4.96 -3.17
N SER A 84 1.87 3.69 -3.34
CA SER A 84 0.65 3.14 -2.75
C SER A 84 0.71 3.11 -1.23
N LEU A 85 1.83 2.65 -0.66
CA LEU A 85 2.03 2.61 0.79
C LEU A 85 2.08 4.03 1.41
N GLU A 86 2.69 5.00 0.73
CA GLU A 86 2.72 6.40 1.13
C GLU A 86 1.30 7.01 1.09
N ARG A 87 0.54 6.76 0.02
CA ARG A 87 -0.86 7.21 -0.12
C ARG A 87 -1.76 6.65 0.99
N ASP A 88 -1.53 5.40 1.37
CA ASP A 88 -2.30 4.74 2.43
C ASP A 88 -1.84 5.15 3.84
N GLY A 89 -0.83 6.04 3.96
CA GLY A 89 -0.30 6.55 5.22
C GLY A 89 0.51 5.52 6.02
N LEU A 90 1.00 4.46 5.38
CA LEU A 90 1.77 3.39 6.02
C LEU A 90 3.26 3.70 6.08
N ILE A 91 3.77 4.47 5.12
CA ILE A 91 5.16 4.92 5.07
C ILE A 91 5.23 6.43 4.88
N THR A 92 6.36 7.01 5.27
CA THR A 92 6.74 8.39 4.95
C THR A 92 7.90 8.40 3.97
N ARG A 93 7.89 9.39 3.08
CA ARG A 93 8.97 9.69 2.15
C ARG A 93 9.60 11.01 2.56
N ARG A 94 10.91 11.01 2.81
CA ARG A 94 11.67 12.22 3.14
C ARG A 94 12.76 12.45 2.10
N ALA A 95 12.67 13.58 1.42
CA ALA A 95 13.72 14.01 0.49
C ALA A 95 14.70 14.97 1.20
N PHE A 96 15.99 14.78 0.95
CA PHE A 96 17.05 15.63 1.46
C PHE A 96 17.66 16.40 0.30
N PRO A 97 17.90 17.71 0.44
CA PRO A 97 18.48 18.56 -0.60
C PRO A 97 20.01 18.33 -0.70
N THR A 98 20.42 17.10 -0.91
CA THR A 98 21.80 16.71 -1.17
C THR A 98 22.06 16.61 -2.68
N VAL A 99 23.33 16.61 -3.09
CA VAL A 99 23.71 16.39 -4.51
C VAL A 99 24.48 15.06 -4.59
N PRO A 100 23.89 14.03 -5.21
CA PRO A 100 22.53 13.92 -5.73
C PRO A 100 21.46 13.90 -4.64
N VAL A 101 20.20 14.24 -5.01
CA VAL A 101 19.04 14.21 -4.08
C VAL A 101 18.89 12.84 -3.46
N THR A 102 18.85 12.80 -2.14
CA THR A 102 18.64 11.55 -1.37
C THR A 102 17.19 11.47 -0.90
N VAL A 103 16.58 10.32 -1.09
CA VAL A 103 15.21 10.04 -0.62
C VAL A 103 15.22 8.82 0.28
N GLU A 104 14.67 8.97 1.48
CA GLU A 104 14.54 7.92 2.48
C GLU A 104 13.07 7.59 2.74
N TYR A 105 12.82 6.33 3.03
CA TYR A 105 11.51 5.77 3.36
C TYR A 105 11.55 5.17 4.75
N SER A 106 10.51 5.44 5.55
CA SER A 106 10.36 4.89 6.90
C SER A 106 8.89 4.59 7.19
N LEU A 107 8.63 3.70 8.15
CA LEU A 107 7.28 3.40 8.60
C LEU A 107 6.68 4.57 9.40
N THR A 108 5.39 4.81 9.19
CA THR A 108 4.58 5.60 10.11
C THR A 108 4.21 4.77 11.36
N PRO A 109 3.67 5.37 12.44
CA PRO A 109 3.10 4.60 13.53
C PRO A 109 2.02 3.60 13.06
N LEU A 110 1.16 3.99 12.13
CA LEU A 110 0.17 3.11 11.52
C LEU A 110 0.85 1.97 10.74
N GLY A 111 1.87 2.29 9.93
CA GLY A 111 2.65 1.30 9.18
C GLY A 111 3.31 0.26 10.07
N ARG A 112 3.78 0.65 11.27
CA ARG A 112 4.37 -0.29 12.24
C ARG A 112 3.36 -1.32 12.75
N THR A 113 2.12 -0.94 13.00
CA THR A 113 1.08 -1.88 13.42
C THR A 113 0.80 -2.92 12.35
N LEU A 114 0.77 -2.52 11.08
CA LEU A 114 0.60 -3.44 9.97
C LEU A 114 1.86 -4.31 9.75
N ALA A 115 3.05 -3.72 9.84
CA ALA A 115 4.32 -4.45 9.68
C ALA A 115 4.43 -5.64 10.64
N GLY A 116 4.07 -5.46 11.92
CA GLY A 116 4.03 -6.56 12.89
C GLY A 116 3.06 -7.67 12.48
N THR A 117 1.90 -7.33 11.92
CA THR A 117 0.92 -8.31 11.44
C THR A 117 1.44 -9.10 10.24
N VAL A 118 2.04 -8.42 9.25
CA VAL A 118 2.58 -9.11 8.06
C VAL A 118 3.86 -9.89 8.39
N ALA A 119 4.66 -9.46 9.37
CA ALA A 119 5.79 -10.24 9.86
C ALA A 119 5.35 -11.58 10.45
N ALA A 120 4.28 -11.60 11.27
CA ALA A 120 3.72 -12.83 11.78
C ALA A 120 3.19 -13.75 10.67
N LEU A 121 2.54 -13.18 9.64
CA LEU A 121 2.10 -13.93 8.46
C LEU A 121 3.27 -14.55 7.70
N THR A 122 4.35 -13.79 7.52
CA THR A 122 5.57 -14.28 6.84
C THR A 122 6.24 -15.39 7.61
N GLN A 123 6.36 -15.26 8.94
CA GLN A 123 6.88 -16.32 9.81
C GLN A 123 6.05 -17.59 9.72
N TRP A 124 4.72 -17.47 9.68
CA TRP A 124 3.85 -18.62 9.48
C TRP A 124 4.11 -19.30 8.14
N ALA A 125 4.23 -18.53 7.06
CA ALA A 125 4.49 -19.06 5.72
C ALA A 125 5.86 -19.77 5.65
N GLU A 126 6.90 -19.18 6.23
CA GLU A 126 8.25 -19.78 6.29
C GLU A 126 8.28 -21.08 7.12
N ALA A 127 7.52 -21.14 8.21
CA ALA A 127 7.43 -22.33 9.07
C ALA A 127 6.67 -23.48 8.42
N HIS A 128 5.68 -23.20 7.55
CA HIS A 128 4.76 -24.21 7.00
C HIS A 128 4.93 -24.46 5.51
N ILE A 129 5.93 -23.83 4.86
CA ILE A 129 6.12 -23.98 3.41
C ILE A 129 6.30 -25.44 2.99
N GLY A 130 7.00 -26.27 3.78
CA GLY A 130 7.18 -27.68 3.50
C GLY A 130 5.86 -28.47 3.47
N GLU A 131 4.93 -28.17 4.37
CA GLU A 131 3.61 -28.80 4.39
C GLU A 131 2.76 -28.39 3.18
N VAL A 132 2.84 -27.10 2.81
CA VAL A 132 2.15 -26.56 1.62
C VAL A 132 2.68 -27.23 0.35
N GLU A 133 4.00 -27.30 0.18
CA GLU A 133 4.62 -27.95 -0.99
C GLU A 133 4.28 -29.45 -1.08
N GLU A 134 4.22 -30.16 0.07
CA GLU A 134 3.81 -31.55 0.08
C GLU A 134 2.35 -31.71 -0.29
N ALA A 135 1.47 -30.83 0.19
CA ALA A 135 0.07 -30.83 -0.20
C ALA A 135 -0.10 -30.60 -1.71
N GLN A 136 0.66 -29.64 -2.29
CA GLN A 136 0.67 -29.36 -3.73
C GLN A 136 1.13 -30.61 -4.52
N ARG A 137 2.25 -31.23 -4.11
CA ARG A 137 2.74 -32.45 -4.76
C ARG A 137 1.72 -33.60 -4.73
N ARG A 138 1.02 -33.79 -3.62
CA ARG A 138 -0.06 -34.80 -3.53
C ARG A 138 -1.22 -34.49 -4.47
N TYR A 139 -1.66 -33.24 -4.51
CA TYR A 139 -2.71 -32.80 -5.41
C TYR A 139 -2.33 -33.03 -6.89
N ASP A 140 -1.11 -32.65 -7.29
CA ASP A 140 -0.62 -32.80 -8.66
C ASP A 140 -0.51 -34.28 -9.08
N ARG A 141 -0.29 -35.20 -8.13
CA ARG A 141 -0.32 -36.66 -8.37
C ARG A 141 -1.71 -37.25 -8.38
N GLY A 142 -2.75 -36.47 -8.17
CA GLY A 142 -4.13 -36.95 -8.10
C GLY A 142 -4.46 -37.70 -6.79
N GLU A 143 -3.62 -37.59 -5.77
CA GLU A 143 -3.85 -38.15 -4.45
C GLU A 143 -4.73 -37.20 -3.64
N THR A 144 -6.05 -37.32 -3.77
CA THR A 144 -7.00 -36.51 -2.98
C THR A 144 -6.87 -36.92 -1.50
N ALA A 145 -6.68 -35.94 -0.62
CA ALA A 145 -6.75 -36.18 0.81
C ALA A 145 -8.19 -36.73 1.16
N ALA A 146 -8.24 -37.91 1.68
CA ALA A 146 -9.44 -38.46 2.23
C ALA A 146 -9.86 -37.72 3.51
#